data_cdfc8cde469af5787074e3daafeed377
#
_entry.id   cdfc8cde469af5787074e3daafeed377
#
_cell.length_a   1.000
_cell.length_b   1.000
_cell.length_c   1.000
_cell.angle_alpha   90.00
_cell.angle_beta   90.00
_cell.angle_gamma   90.00
#
_symmetry.space_group_name_H-M   'P 1'
#
loop_
_entity.id
_entity.type
_entity.pdbx_description
1 polymer ?
#
loop_
_entity_poly.entity_id
_entity_poly.type
_entity_poly.pdbx_seq_one_letter_code
_entity_poly.pdbx_strand_id
1 'polypeptide(L)'
;VAFANTNGGTIYIGVQDSGQITGLENADFVMQQISSAVRDSIRPDVSMFTNIELEKKEDKNIIKITVQQGTKKPYYISDKGLKPSGVYVRSGTTSSPASEDAIRIMIKMTDGESFENNRSLVQDLTFTSLNREMSLRQLEISRVHMKNLGILTGDDIYTNMGLLVSDQCKHSIKFAVFQGTDKLVFKDRKELTGSLFDQLTDTYKTIDFYNGTKATFNELLRTDERDYPEDAVREALLNAIVHREYAFSGSTIVNLYLDRLEIISLGGLVSGMSLEAAMLGASQPRNEKLASLFYRMKLIEAYGTGISKIISCYKGQHVQPKFENVEGAFRVILPNIHAQEISVEEEKYLPILKLFEKQKEITRNDVEDALGVGTTHAVNTLKEMLSKNLIKKVGSGRLTRYVVK
;
A
#
# COMPACT_ATOMS: atom_id res chain seq x y z
N VAL A 1 17.55 28.35 7.01
CA VAL A 1 17.02 26.98 7.17
C VAL A 1 17.33 26.43 8.55
N ALA A 2 18.60 26.24 8.93
CA ALA A 2 18.98 25.58 10.18
C ALA A 2 18.38 26.25 11.42
N PHE A 3 18.40 27.57 11.53
CA PHE A 3 17.81 28.32 12.64
C PHE A 3 16.29 28.14 12.70
N ALA A 4 15.59 28.17 11.57
CA ALA A 4 14.14 27.97 11.53
C ALA A 4 13.73 26.54 11.95
N ASN A 5 14.57 25.56 11.69
CA ASN A 5 14.34 24.17 12.11
C ASN A 5 14.68 23.90 13.59
N THR A 6 15.42 24.80 14.24
CA THR A 6 15.80 24.66 15.66
C THR A 6 15.23 25.79 16.51
N ASN A 7 16.03 26.42 17.33
CA ASN A 7 15.59 27.40 18.35
C ASN A 7 15.73 28.87 17.87
N GLY A 8 15.89 29.08 16.56
CA GLY A 8 16.18 30.40 16.03
C GLY A 8 17.65 30.78 16.18
N GLY A 9 17.98 32.01 15.82
CA GLY A 9 19.32 32.57 15.93
C GLY A 9 19.52 33.87 15.17
N THR A 10 20.72 34.41 15.25
CA THR A 10 21.08 35.69 14.59
C THR A 10 22.29 35.49 13.69
N ILE A 11 22.27 36.13 12.52
CA ILE A 11 23.35 36.17 11.56
C ILE A 11 23.73 37.64 11.37
N TYR A 12 25.02 37.95 11.42
CA TYR A 12 25.53 39.28 11.10
C TYR A 12 26.30 39.23 9.79
N ILE A 13 26.04 40.21 8.91
CA ILE A 13 26.76 40.39 7.66
C ILE A 13 27.51 41.71 7.73
N GLY A 14 28.77 41.71 7.35
CA GLY A 14 29.69 42.82 7.56
C GLY A 14 30.51 42.71 8.85
N VAL A 15 30.55 41.51 9.47
CA VAL A 15 31.34 41.16 10.66
C VAL A 15 32.17 39.92 10.35
N GLN A 16 33.46 39.92 10.65
CA GLN A 16 34.34 38.76 10.52
C GLN A 16 34.14 37.76 11.66
N ASP A 17 34.64 36.53 11.49
CA ASP A 17 34.60 35.48 12.53
C ASP A 17 35.36 35.88 13.80
N SER A 18 36.37 36.77 13.69
CA SER A 18 37.08 37.38 14.81
C SER A 18 36.25 38.37 15.61
N GLY A 19 35.04 38.74 15.13
CA GLY A 19 34.21 39.79 15.70
C GLY A 19 34.52 41.20 15.17
N GLN A 20 35.56 41.37 14.33
CA GLN A 20 35.91 42.64 13.75
C GLN A 20 34.86 43.14 12.76
N ILE A 21 34.42 44.40 12.86
CA ILE A 21 33.43 45.00 12.01
C ILE A 21 34.11 45.51 10.72
N THR A 22 33.80 44.88 9.59
CA THR A 22 34.27 45.31 8.26
C THR A 22 33.30 46.32 7.62
N GLY A 23 31.99 46.19 7.91
CA GLY A 23 30.93 46.99 7.33
C GLY A 23 30.58 46.58 5.90
N LEU A 24 29.58 47.27 5.33
CA LEU A 24 29.07 47.07 3.98
C LEU A 24 28.97 48.41 3.27
N GLU A 25 29.48 48.50 2.02
CA GLU A 25 29.41 49.70 1.19
C GLU A 25 28.01 49.97 0.65
N ASN A 26 27.26 48.90 0.26
CA ASN A 26 25.91 49.00 -0.27
C ASN A 26 24.96 48.06 0.51
N ALA A 27 24.65 48.44 1.76
CA ALA A 27 23.84 47.63 2.65
C ALA A 27 22.42 47.41 2.15
N ASP A 28 21.79 48.41 1.51
CA ASP A 28 20.41 48.31 0.99
C ASP A 28 20.31 47.27 -0.12
N PHE A 29 21.25 47.23 -1.04
CA PHE A 29 21.31 46.22 -2.09
C PHE A 29 21.49 44.81 -1.52
N VAL A 30 22.40 44.66 -0.55
CA VAL A 30 22.62 43.37 0.12
C VAL A 30 21.37 42.90 0.88
N MET A 31 20.68 43.81 1.58
CA MET A 31 19.37 43.50 2.24
C MET A 31 18.33 43.01 1.24
N GLN A 32 18.21 43.63 0.08
CA GLN A 32 17.29 43.21 -0.96
C GLN A 32 17.62 41.82 -1.50
N GLN A 33 18.90 41.54 -1.75
CA GLN A 33 19.35 40.22 -2.19
C GLN A 33 19.02 39.13 -1.16
N ILE A 34 19.28 39.39 0.13
CA ILE A 34 19.00 38.47 1.22
C ILE A 34 17.49 38.20 1.31
N SER A 35 16.67 39.25 1.26
CA SER A 35 15.20 39.11 1.32
C SER A 35 14.66 38.27 0.15
N SER A 36 15.17 38.48 -1.05
CA SER A 36 14.82 37.69 -2.22
C SER A 36 15.28 36.23 -2.07
N ALA A 37 16.50 36.00 -1.65
CA ALA A 37 17.05 34.64 -1.43
C ALA A 37 16.24 33.86 -0.37
N VAL A 38 15.87 34.52 0.73
CA VAL A 38 15.07 33.87 1.80
C VAL A 38 13.69 33.46 1.24
N ARG A 39 13.01 34.36 0.52
CA ARG A 39 11.69 34.12 -0.03
C ARG A 39 11.69 33.06 -1.14
N ASP A 40 12.69 33.12 -2.03
CA ASP A 40 12.67 32.34 -3.26
C ASP A 40 13.32 30.94 -3.08
N SER A 41 14.30 30.81 -2.17
CA SER A 41 15.10 29.58 -2.02
C SER A 41 14.72 28.72 -0.81
N ILE A 42 13.80 29.12 0.06
CA ILE A 42 13.42 28.35 1.24
C ILE A 42 11.95 27.94 1.18
N ARG A 43 11.68 26.69 1.48
CA ARG A 43 10.33 26.12 1.58
C ARG A 43 10.14 25.35 2.90
N PRO A 44 8.96 25.38 3.53
CA PRO A 44 7.88 26.36 3.32
C PRO A 44 8.38 27.80 3.48
N ASP A 45 7.54 28.80 3.16
CA ASP A 45 7.92 30.21 3.32
C ASP A 45 8.30 30.51 4.79
N VAL A 46 9.46 31.10 4.98
CA VAL A 46 10.05 31.43 6.29
C VAL A 46 10.11 32.95 6.53
N SER A 47 9.59 33.76 5.60
CA SER A 47 9.71 35.21 5.63
C SER A 47 9.13 35.82 6.91
N MET A 48 7.99 35.32 7.41
CA MET A 48 7.37 35.79 8.65
C MET A 48 8.23 35.52 9.91
N PHE A 49 9.17 34.58 9.85
CA PHE A 49 10.05 34.20 10.95
C PHE A 49 11.45 34.81 10.79
N THR A 50 11.65 35.68 9.78
CA THR A 50 12.95 36.29 9.48
C THR A 50 12.82 37.79 9.50
N ASN A 51 13.57 38.45 10.39
CA ASN A 51 13.67 39.90 10.44
C ASN A 51 15.07 40.33 9.98
N ILE A 52 15.15 41.27 9.06
CA ILE A 52 16.39 41.79 8.48
C ILE A 52 16.47 43.27 8.78
N GLU A 53 17.45 43.67 9.56
CA GLU A 53 17.63 45.02 10.07
C GLU A 53 18.99 45.55 9.67
N LEU A 54 19.05 46.84 9.32
CA LEU A 54 20.29 47.59 9.18
C LEU A 54 20.71 48.12 10.55
N GLU A 55 21.89 47.75 11.04
CA GLU A 55 22.48 48.32 12.25
C GLU A 55 23.74 49.09 11.90
N LYS A 56 23.99 50.20 12.63
CA LYS A 56 25.22 50.95 12.52
C LYS A 56 26.10 50.68 13.74
N LYS A 57 27.29 50.13 13.57
CA LYS A 57 28.27 49.89 14.63
C LYS A 57 29.65 50.40 14.18
N GLU A 58 30.34 51.12 15.07
CA GLU A 58 31.63 51.70 14.78
C GLU A 58 31.64 52.54 13.49
N ASP A 59 30.57 53.33 13.28
CA ASP A 59 30.31 54.10 12.07
C ASP A 59 30.21 53.30 10.74
N LYS A 60 30.13 51.99 10.82
CA LYS A 60 29.94 51.08 9.67
C LYS A 60 28.57 50.46 9.66
N ASN A 61 28.02 50.28 8.47
CA ASN A 61 26.74 49.61 8.28
C ASN A 61 26.94 48.08 8.29
N ILE A 62 26.17 47.40 9.11
CA ILE A 62 26.08 45.93 9.16
C ILE A 62 24.63 45.50 9.04
N ILE A 63 24.39 44.28 8.56
CA ILE A 63 23.02 43.71 8.51
C ILE A 63 22.93 42.66 9.59
N LYS A 64 21.87 42.79 10.41
CA LYS A 64 21.49 41.80 11.39
C LYS A 64 20.26 41.06 10.90
N ILE A 65 20.34 39.72 10.79
CA ILE A 65 19.27 38.85 10.39
C ILE A 65 18.87 38.01 11.60
N THR A 66 17.69 38.27 12.15
CA THR A 66 17.16 37.47 13.26
C THR A 66 16.16 36.46 12.70
N VAL A 67 16.44 35.19 12.90
CA VAL A 67 15.57 34.08 12.47
C VAL A 67 14.94 33.47 13.72
N GLN A 68 13.62 33.46 13.79
CA GLN A 68 12.86 32.75 14.82
C GLN A 68 12.65 31.29 14.45
N GLN A 69 12.31 30.47 15.43
CA GLN A 69 11.87 29.10 15.19
C GLN A 69 10.60 29.09 14.35
N GLY A 70 10.65 28.39 13.24
CA GLY A 70 9.48 28.24 12.37
C GLY A 70 8.49 27.20 12.89
N THR A 71 7.22 27.35 12.51
CA THR A 71 6.10 26.49 12.93
C THR A 71 5.79 25.35 11.95
N LYS A 72 6.27 25.45 10.69
CA LYS A 72 5.99 24.46 9.64
C LYS A 72 7.25 23.66 9.29
N LYS A 73 7.91 23.08 10.30
CA LYS A 73 9.12 22.27 10.09
C LYS A 73 8.79 20.97 9.33
N PRO A 74 9.78 20.45 8.56
CA PRO A 74 11.09 20.98 8.27
C PRO A 74 11.10 22.04 7.17
N TYR A 75 11.88 23.09 7.38
CA TYR A 75 12.25 24.05 6.33
C TYR A 75 13.44 23.49 5.54
N TYR A 76 13.46 23.72 4.23
CA TYR A 76 14.50 23.20 3.35
C TYR A 76 14.85 24.15 2.20
N ILE A 77 16.03 23.96 1.60
CA ILE A 77 16.46 24.68 0.40
C ILE A 77 15.72 24.07 -0.79
N SER A 78 14.94 24.89 -1.53
CA SER A 78 14.06 24.45 -2.62
C SER A 78 14.78 23.61 -3.67
N ASP A 79 15.92 24.05 -4.15
CA ASP A 79 16.71 23.38 -5.20
C ASP A 79 17.30 22.04 -4.75
N LYS A 80 17.47 21.85 -3.45
CA LYS A 80 17.99 20.61 -2.85
C LYS A 80 16.90 19.64 -2.42
N GLY A 81 15.66 20.13 -2.26
CA GLY A 81 14.49 19.33 -1.90
C GLY A 81 14.40 18.92 -0.43
N LEU A 82 13.30 18.26 -0.08
CA LEU A 82 12.98 17.79 1.28
C LEU A 82 13.72 16.48 1.59
N LYS A 83 15.02 16.56 1.74
CA LYS A 83 15.94 15.44 2.01
C LYS A 83 17.17 15.94 2.77
N PRO A 84 18.04 15.06 3.30
CA PRO A 84 19.20 15.47 4.11
C PRO A 84 20.06 16.56 3.47
N SER A 85 20.24 16.57 2.14
CA SER A 85 21.02 17.61 1.45
C SER A 85 20.35 18.99 1.44
N GLY A 86 19.04 19.08 1.70
CA GLY A 86 18.29 20.34 1.69
C GLY A 86 17.83 20.80 3.08
N VAL A 87 17.71 19.89 4.05
CA VAL A 87 17.26 20.19 5.42
C VAL A 87 18.46 20.30 6.35
N TYR A 88 18.58 21.42 7.05
CA TYR A 88 19.67 21.68 7.97
C TYR A 88 19.13 21.99 9.38
N VAL A 89 19.87 21.55 10.39
CA VAL A 89 19.62 21.82 11.82
C VAL A 89 20.85 22.41 12.46
N ARG A 90 20.67 23.14 13.58
CA ARG A 90 21.79 23.64 14.39
C ARG A 90 22.15 22.63 15.46
N SER A 91 23.45 22.34 15.59
CA SER A 91 24.02 21.58 16.66
C SER A 91 25.16 22.42 17.27
N GLY A 92 24.87 23.08 18.37
CA GLY A 92 25.80 24.09 18.96
C GLY A 92 26.09 25.23 17.97
N THR A 93 27.34 25.40 17.62
CA THR A 93 27.81 26.48 16.72
C THR A 93 27.77 26.10 15.23
N THR A 94 27.45 24.86 14.88
CA THR A 94 27.49 24.38 13.49
C THR A 94 26.09 24.13 12.92
N SER A 95 25.96 24.27 11.61
CA SER A 95 24.79 23.83 10.84
C SER A 95 25.14 22.54 10.14
N SER A 96 24.36 21.47 10.39
CA SER A 96 24.57 20.15 9.78
C SER A 96 23.32 19.68 9.05
N PRO A 97 23.47 18.84 8.01
CA PRO A 97 22.33 18.18 7.39
C PRO A 97 21.53 17.36 8.44
N ALA A 98 20.21 17.43 8.40
CA ALA A 98 19.36 16.59 9.21
C ALA A 98 19.34 15.15 8.65
N SER A 99 19.31 14.15 9.54
CA SER A 99 19.07 12.75 9.12
C SER A 99 17.65 12.57 8.59
N GLU A 100 17.40 11.51 7.81
CA GLU A 100 16.03 11.19 7.35
C GLU A 100 15.08 11.00 8.53
N ASP A 101 15.53 10.37 9.61
CA ASP A 101 14.70 10.15 10.79
C ASP A 101 14.36 11.47 11.49
N ALA A 102 15.32 12.40 11.60
CA ALA A 102 15.05 13.73 12.15
C ALA A 102 14.04 14.51 11.29
N ILE A 103 14.13 14.39 9.96
CA ILE A 103 13.16 14.99 9.03
C ILE A 103 11.77 14.39 9.25
N ARG A 104 11.64 13.06 9.36
CA ARG A 104 10.37 12.36 9.62
C ARG A 104 9.75 12.80 10.95
N ILE A 105 10.56 12.92 12.01
CA ILE A 105 10.11 13.41 13.32
C ILE A 105 9.57 14.84 13.21
N MET A 106 10.28 15.73 12.52
CA MET A 106 9.84 17.12 12.31
C MET A 106 8.51 17.18 11.54
N ILE A 107 8.34 16.35 10.50
CA ILE A 107 7.08 16.24 9.74
C ILE A 107 5.95 15.78 10.67
N LYS A 108 6.16 14.68 11.40
CA LYS A 108 5.15 14.14 12.33
C LYS A 108 4.74 15.15 13.40
N MET A 109 5.70 15.88 13.97
CA MET A 109 5.44 16.93 14.98
C MET A 109 4.66 18.13 14.43
N THR A 110 4.81 18.42 13.14
CA THR A 110 4.19 19.58 12.50
C THR A 110 2.84 19.23 11.86
N ASP A 111 2.77 18.13 11.14
CA ASP A 111 1.63 17.75 10.29
C ASP A 111 0.69 16.77 10.99
N GLY A 112 1.08 16.24 12.17
CA GLY A 112 0.31 15.28 12.96
C GLY A 112 0.61 13.82 12.62
N GLU A 113 -0.18 12.91 13.18
CA GLU A 113 0.07 11.46 13.10
C GLU A 113 -0.51 10.80 11.86
N SER A 114 -1.44 11.44 11.14
CA SER A 114 -2.05 10.88 9.94
C SER A 114 -1.02 10.78 8.81
N PHE A 115 -0.72 9.54 8.39
CA PHE A 115 0.26 9.28 7.34
C PHE A 115 -0.04 10.05 6.06
N GLU A 116 -1.29 10.02 5.58
CA GLU A 116 -1.69 10.63 4.30
C GLU A 116 -1.57 12.16 4.31
N ASN A 117 -1.71 12.79 5.49
CA ASN A 117 -1.65 14.25 5.63
C ASN A 117 -0.22 14.79 5.69
N ASN A 118 0.73 13.95 6.08
CA ASN A 118 2.12 14.36 6.25
C ASN A 118 2.76 14.67 4.89
N ARG A 119 3.66 15.65 4.88
CA ARG A 119 4.46 15.99 3.70
C ARG A 119 5.29 14.80 3.24
N SER A 120 5.23 14.51 1.95
CA SER A 120 6.05 13.45 1.36
C SER A 120 7.52 13.85 1.30
N LEU A 121 8.42 12.91 1.57
CA LEU A 121 9.85 13.09 1.30
C LEU A 121 10.18 13.06 -0.20
N VAL A 122 9.29 12.50 -1.01
CA VAL A 122 9.40 12.47 -2.48
C VAL A 122 8.56 13.59 -3.04
N GLN A 123 9.19 14.54 -3.71
CA GLN A 123 8.52 15.72 -4.28
C GLN A 123 8.51 15.72 -5.81
N ASP A 124 9.21 14.79 -6.45
CA ASP A 124 9.16 14.58 -7.91
C ASP A 124 8.16 13.46 -8.20
N LEU A 125 6.88 13.83 -8.27
CA LEU A 125 5.77 12.89 -8.44
C LEU A 125 5.09 13.09 -9.81
N THR A 126 4.75 11.98 -10.45
CA THR A 126 3.92 11.91 -11.65
C THR A 126 2.61 11.19 -11.39
N PHE A 127 1.56 11.48 -12.14
CA PHE A 127 0.20 11.05 -11.86
C PHE A 127 -0.49 10.45 -13.10
N THR A 128 0.23 9.64 -13.87
CA THR A 128 -0.29 9.04 -15.11
C THR A 128 -1.53 8.21 -14.85
N SER A 129 -1.49 7.34 -13.84
CA SER A 129 -2.60 6.47 -13.46
C SER A 129 -3.78 7.25 -12.89
N LEU A 130 -3.53 8.23 -12.02
CA LEU A 130 -4.58 9.08 -11.47
C LEU A 130 -5.30 9.86 -12.60
N ASN A 131 -4.54 10.46 -13.52
CA ASN A 131 -5.10 11.21 -14.65
C ASN A 131 -5.95 10.31 -15.55
N ARG A 132 -5.48 9.09 -15.85
CA ARG A 132 -6.24 8.10 -16.62
C ARG A 132 -7.56 7.75 -15.92
N GLU A 133 -7.52 7.43 -14.63
CA GLU A 133 -8.72 7.05 -13.88
C GLU A 133 -9.72 8.20 -13.72
N MET A 134 -9.25 9.43 -13.57
CA MET A 134 -10.09 10.63 -13.58
C MET A 134 -10.76 10.84 -14.94
N SER A 135 -9.98 10.75 -16.03
CA SER A 135 -10.48 10.92 -17.40
C SER A 135 -11.55 9.88 -17.75
N LEU A 136 -11.37 8.61 -17.38
CA LEU A 136 -12.37 7.54 -17.58
C LEU A 136 -13.71 7.86 -16.92
N ARG A 137 -13.72 8.67 -15.86
CA ARG A 137 -14.92 9.10 -15.12
C ARG A 137 -15.38 10.49 -15.46
N GLN A 138 -14.80 11.11 -16.50
CA GLN A 138 -15.08 12.49 -16.92
C GLN A 138 -14.84 13.52 -15.79
N LEU A 139 -13.84 13.26 -14.95
CA LEU A 139 -13.40 14.14 -13.87
C LEU A 139 -12.10 14.82 -14.28
N GLU A 140 -12.02 16.13 -14.05
CA GLU A 140 -10.81 16.90 -14.26
C GLU A 140 -10.01 17.02 -12.96
N ILE A 141 -8.67 16.97 -13.08
CA ILE A 141 -7.79 17.24 -11.97
C ILE A 141 -6.89 18.41 -12.30
N SER A 142 -7.09 19.51 -11.59
CA SER A 142 -6.27 20.71 -11.63
C SER A 142 -5.45 20.83 -10.35
N ARG A 143 -4.50 21.77 -10.31
CA ARG A 143 -3.71 22.06 -9.11
C ARG A 143 -4.58 22.44 -7.91
N VAL A 144 -5.69 23.16 -8.13
CA VAL A 144 -6.68 23.47 -7.08
C VAL A 144 -7.36 22.21 -6.57
N HIS A 145 -7.74 21.31 -7.48
CA HIS A 145 -8.32 20.01 -7.09
C HIS A 145 -7.33 19.17 -6.29
N MET A 146 -6.04 19.16 -6.66
CA MET A 146 -5.00 18.45 -5.89
C MET A 146 -4.86 18.99 -4.46
N LYS A 147 -4.96 20.32 -4.25
CA LYS A 147 -4.97 20.91 -2.90
C LYS A 147 -6.20 20.49 -2.11
N ASN A 148 -7.39 20.56 -2.71
CA ASN A 148 -8.65 20.16 -2.07
C ASN A 148 -8.71 18.67 -1.72
N LEU A 149 -8.06 17.80 -2.51
CA LEU A 149 -7.93 16.38 -2.27
C LEU A 149 -6.80 16.04 -1.28
N GLY A 150 -6.02 17.04 -0.86
CA GLY A 150 -4.89 16.85 0.03
C GLY A 150 -3.67 16.17 -0.61
N ILE A 151 -3.61 16.10 -1.93
CA ILE A 151 -2.45 15.66 -2.72
C ILE A 151 -1.32 16.68 -2.58
N LEU A 152 -1.68 17.98 -2.56
CA LEU A 152 -0.80 19.11 -2.33
C LEU A 152 -1.20 19.85 -1.05
N THR A 153 -0.20 20.39 -0.35
CA THR A 153 -0.43 21.39 0.70
C THR A 153 -0.76 22.76 0.10
N GLY A 154 -1.18 23.73 0.95
CA GLY A 154 -1.33 25.13 0.54
C GLY A 154 -0.05 25.72 -0.07
N ASP A 155 1.11 25.31 0.41
CA ASP A 155 2.43 25.77 -0.04
C ASP A 155 2.98 24.98 -1.24
N ASP A 156 2.11 24.23 -1.95
CA ASP A 156 2.44 23.43 -3.13
C ASP A 156 3.47 22.31 -2.90
N ILE A 157 3.49 21.73 -1.71
CA ILE A 157 4.31 20.59 -1.34
C ILE A 157 3.46 19.32 -1.41
N TYR A 158 3.93 18.28 -2.08
CA TYR A 158 3.23 16.99 -2.12
C TYR A 158 3.19 16.33 -0.75
N THR A 159 2.02 15.80 -0.42
CA THR A 159 1.77 14.99 0.77
C THR A 159 1.98 13.51 0.49
N ASN A 160 1.92 12.67 1.53
CA ASN A 160 1.92 11.23 1.34
C ASN A 160 0.63 10.74 0.65
N MET A 161 -0.51 11.46 0.77
CA MET A 161 -1.68 11.20 -0.08
C MET A 161 -1.30 11.32 -1.57
N GLY A 162 -0.55 12.36 -1.93
CA GLY A 162 0.01 12.52 -3.29
C GLY A 162 0.91 11.33 -3.68
N LEU A 163 1.81 10.92 -2.79
CA LEU A 163 2.69 9.76 -3.02
C LEU A 163 1.90 8.47 -3.25
N LEU A 164 0.85 8.20 -2.47
CA LEU A 164 0.02 6.99 -2.59
C LEU A 164 -0.66 6.87 -3.96
N VAL A 165 -1.13 7.98 -4.52
CA VAL A 165 -1.84 7.99 -5.81
C VAL A 165 -0.93 8.30 -7.00
N SER A 166 0.37 8.52 -6.77
CA SER A 166 1.38 8.76 -7.81
C SER A 166 1.95 7.48 -8.39
N ASP A 167 2.61 7.60 -9.54
CA ASP A 167 3.33 6.50 -10.18
C ASP A 167 4.56 6.05 -9.36
N GLN A 168 5.03 6.88 -8.39
CA GLN A 168 6.15 6.63 -7.49
C GLN A 168 5.72 6.01 -6.14
N CYS A 169 4.50 5.54 -5.99
CA CYS A 169 4.04 4.89 -4.77
C CYS A 169 4.95 3.69 -4.42
N LYS A 170 5.46 3.69 -3.18
CA LYS A 170 6.41 2.65 -2.69
C LYS A 170 5.73 1.43 -2.08
N HIS A 171 4.43 1.54 -1.79
CA HIS A 171 3.66 0.43 -1.28
C HIS A 171 3.32 -0.53 -2.40
N SER A 172 3.13 -1.80 -2.06
CA SER A 172 2.81 -2.84 -3.03
C SER A 172 1.76 -3.83 -2.49
N ILE A 173 1.18 -4.58 -3.40
CA ILE A 173 0.36 -5.76 -3.09
C ILE A 173 1.12 -6.99 -3.59
N LYS A 174 1.34 -7.96 -2.70
CA LYS A 174 1.92 -9.26 -3.06
C LYS A 174 0.79 -10.27 -3.22
N PHE A 175 0.67 -10.76 -4.43
CA PHE A 175 -0.29 -11.78 -4.80
C PHE A 175 0.40 -13.14 -4.93
N ALA A 176 -0.20 -14.16 -4.34
CA ALA A 176 0.29 -15.53 -4.42
C ALA A 176 -0.85 -16.51 -4.67
N VAL A 177 -0.65 -17.47 -5.57
CA VAL A 177 -1.52 -18.63 -5.78
C VAL A 177 -0.81 -19.84 -5.24
N PHE A 178 -1.48 -20.57 -4.36
CA PHE A 178 -0.95 -21.81 -3.77
C PHE A 178 -1.60 -23.04 -4.41
N GLN A 179 -0.85 -24.13 -4.42
CA GLN A 179 -1.39 -25.43 -4.77
C GLN A 179 -1.96 -26.06 -3.50
N GLY A 180 -3.28 -26.28 -3.46
CA GLY A 180 -3.94 -26.83 -2.29
C GLY A 180 -4.41 -25.77 -1.29
N THR A 181 -4.55 -26.16 -0.03
CA THR A 181 -5.15 -25.36 1.04
C THR A 181 -4.13 -24.75 2.01
N ASP A 182 -2.84 -24.98 1.78
CA ASP A 182 -1.73 -24.50 2.60
C ASP A 182 -0.72 -23.65 1.81
N LYS A 183 0.28 -23.09 2.50
CA LYS A 183 1.32 -22.21 1.92
C LYS A 183 2.58 -22.97 1.46
N LEU A 184 2.50 -24.27 1.24
CA LEU A 184 3.69 -25.07 0.97
C LEU A 184 4.21 -24.90 -0.47
N VAL A 185 3.33 -24.88 -1.47
CA VAL A 185 3.71 -24.86 -2.87
C VAL A 185 3.09 -23.67 -3.59
N PHE A 186 3.93 -22.79 -4.15
CA PHE A 186 3.49 -21.69 -5.00
C PHE A 186 3.20 -22.20 -6.41
N LYS A 187 2.03 -21.87 -6.93
CA LYS A 187 1.65 -22.04 -8.34
C LYS A 187 1.99 -20.80 -9.16
N ASP A 188 1.75 -19.60 -8.59
CA ASP A 188 2.10 -18.31 -9.17
C ASP A 188 2.33 -17.28 -8.07
N ARG A 189 3.10 -16.24 -8.38
CA ARG A 189 3.32 -15.10 -7.48
C ARG A 189 3.64 -13.84 -8.27
N LYS A 190 3.08 -12.70 -7.83
CA LYS A 190 3.30 -11.39 -8.42
C LYS A 190 3.47 -10.34 -7.33
N GLU A 191 4.25 -9.32 -7.60
CA GLU A 191 4.25 -8.09 -6.83
C GLU A 191 3.70 -6.96 -7.70
N LEU A 192 2.61 -6.35 -7.24
CA LEU A 192 1.86 -5.32 -7.94
C LEU A 192 2.25 -3.98 -7.32
N THR A 193 2.84 -3.11 -8.11
CA THR A 193 3.46 -1.83 -7.72
C THR A 193 2.85 -0.67 -8.51
N GLY A 194 3.37 0.54 -8.31
CA GLY A 194 2.84 1.76 -8.95
C GLY A 194 1.72 2.39 -8.12
N SER A 195 0.95 3.26 -8.72
CA SER A 195 -0.17 3.94 -8.08
C SER A 195 -1.14 2.97 -7.41
N LEU A 196 -1.79 3.36 -6.31
CA LEU A 196 -2.84 2.54 -5.69
C LEU A 196 -3.97 2.16 -6.67
N PHE A 197 -4.19 2.97 -7.71
CA PHE A 197 -5.16 2.66 -8.77
C PHE A 197 -4.70 1.49 -9.65
N ASP A 198 -3.41 1.46 -10.01
CA ASP A 198 -2.84 0.33 -10.77
C ASP A 198 -2.85 -0.92 -9.91
N GLN A 199 -2.38 -0.82 -8.66
CA GLN A 199 -2.38 -1.94 -7.73
C GLN A 199 -3.78 -2.53 -7.55
N LEU A 200 -4.82 -1.70 -7.36
CA LEU A 200 -6.22 -2.14 -7.26
C LEU A 200 -6.68 -2.87 -8.53
N THR A 201 -6.48 -2.22 -9.68
CA THR A 201 -6.97 -2.73 -10.97
C THR A 201 -6.27 -4.04 -11.35
N ASP A 202 -4.95 -4.10 -11.19
CA ASP A 202 -4.17 -5.26 -11.58
C ASP A 202 -4.37 -6.42 -10.59
N THR A 203 -4.57 -6.13 -9.29
CA THR A 203 -4.94 -7.17 -8.32
C THR A 203 -6.30 -7.75 -8.65
N TYR A 204 -7.30 -6.91 -8.91
CA TYR A 204 -8.64 -7.38 -9.27
C TYR A 204 -8.61 -8.24 -10.54
N LYS A 205 -7.96 -7.79 -11.61
CA LYS A 205 -7.78 -8.57 -12.85
C LYS A 205 -7.05 -9.90 -12.62
N THR A 206 -6.05 -9.89 -11.73
CA THR A 206 -5.30 -11.11 -11.41
C THR A 206 -6.18 -12.11 -10.65
N ILE A 207 -6.98 -11.64 -9.68
CA ILE A 207 -7.96 -12.50 -8.99
C ILE A 207 -8.99 -13.02 -9.99
N ASP A 208 -9.53 -12.15 -10.83
CA ASP A 208 -10.56 -12.52 -11.82
C ASP A 208 -10.07 -13.58 -12.80
N PHE A 209 -8.80 -13.52 -13.21
CA PHE A 209 -8.19 -14.54 -14.06
C PHE A 209 -8.19 -15.94 -13.42
N TYR A 210 -8.02 -16.02 -12.10
CA TYR A 210 -8.02 -17.28 -11.35
C TYR A 210 -9.40 -17.63 -10.77
N ASN A 211 -10.39 -16.74 -10.83
CA ASN A 211 -11.73 -16.93 -10.32
C ASN A 211 -12.52 -17.81 -11.28
N GLY A 212 -12.58 -19.10 -11.01
CA GLY A 212 -13.27 -20.09 -11.83
C GLY A 212 -14.74 -19.77 -11.99
N THR A 213 -15.37 -20.36 -13.01
CA THR A 213 -16.80 -20.27 -13.26
C THR A 213 -17.37 -21.67 -13.40
N LYS A 214 -18.32 -22.01 -12.56
CA LYS A 214 -19.08 -23.25 -12.64
C LYS A 214 -20.40 -23.00 -13.36
N ALA A 215 -20.60 -23.71 -14.48
CA ALA A 215 -21.88 -23.70 -15.19
C ALA A 215 -22.78 -24.79 -14.64
N THR A 216 -23.97 -24.42 -14.18
CA THR A 216 -25.04 -25.33 -13.80
C THR A 216 -26.22 -25.19 -14.77
N PHE A 217 -26.93 -26.28 -15.03
CA PHE A 217 -28.10 -26.28 -15.90
C PHE A 217 -29.31 -26.65 -15.10
N ASN A 218 -30.33 -25.80 -15.13
CA ASN A 218 -31.65 -26.11 -14.60
C ASN A 218 -32.60 -26.15 -15.77
N GLU A 219 -32.94 -27.38 -16.22
CA GLU A 219 -33.62 -27.66 -17.48
C GLU A 219 -32.86 -27.06 -18.66
N LEU A 220 -33.41 -26.02 -19.34
CA LEU A 220 -32.80 -25.34 -20.47
C LEU A 220 -32.04 -24.06 -20.09
N LEU A 221 -32.11 -23.67 -18.83
CA LEU A 221 -31.44 -22.46 -18.34
C LEU A 221 -30.04 -22.79 -17.79
N ARG A 222 -29.03 -22.13 -18.35
CA ARG A 222 -27.67 -22.14 -17.83
C ARG A 222 -27.52 -21.03 -16.79
N THR A 223 -26.96 -21.37 -15.64
CA THR A 223 -26.55 -20.43 -14.61
C THR A 223 -25.06 -20.57 -14.43
N ASP A 224 -24.33 -19.46 -14.57
CA ASP A 224 -22.89 -19.39 -14.35
C ASP A 224 -22.63 -18.78 -12.97
N GLU A 225 -21.89 -19.47 -12.14
CA GLU A 225 -21.56 -19.05 -10.79
C GLU A 225 -20.05 -19.04 -10.60
N ARG A 226 -19.52 -17.92 -10.06
CA ARG A 226 -18.09 -17.73 -9.85
C ARG A 226 -17.66 -18.39 -8.53
N ASP A 227 -16.43 -18.88 -8.46
CA ASP A 227 -15.85 -19.43 -7.23
C ASP A 227 -15.87 -18.42 -6.08
N TYR A 228 -15.64 -17.15 -6.39
CA TYR A 228 -15.70 -16.01 -5.48
C TYR A 228 -16.63 -14.95 -6.07
N PRO A 229 -17.68 -14.50 -5.36
CA PRO A 229 -18.56 -13.43 -5.82
C PRO A 229 -17.77 -12.15 -6.12
N GLU A 230 -17.94 -11.61 -7.32
CA GLU A 230 -17.14 -10.47 -7.82
C GLU A 230 -17.27 -9.23 -6.93
N ASP A 231 -18.48 -8.93 -6.47
CA ASP A 231 -18.72 -7.79 -5.58
C ASP A 231 -18.04 -7.97 -4.21
N ALA A 232 -17.98 -9.20 -3.69
CA ALA A 232 -17.26 -9.48 -2.44
C ALA A 232 -15.75 -9.29 -2.59
N VAL A 233 -15.17 -9.75 -3.70
CA VAL A 233 -13.75 -9.55 -4.03
C VAL A 233 -13.43 -8.06 -4.16
N ARG A 234 -14.25 -7.34 -4.94
CA ARG A 234 -14.09 -5.90 -5.15
C ARG A 234 -14.13 -5.14 -3.82
N GLU A 235 -15.11 -5.39 -2.99
CA GLU A 235 -15.30 -4.71 -1.71
C GLU A 235 -14.15 -5.01 -0.74
N ALA A 236 -13.72 -6.26 -0.65
CA ALA A 236 -12.61 -6.67 0.20
C ALA A 236 -11.28 -6.01 -0.21
N LEU A 237 -11.01 -5.88 -1.52
CA LEU A 237 -9.83 -5.17 -2.03
C LEU A 237 -9.88 -3.67 -1.73
N LEU A 238 -11.00 -3.01 -1.97
CA LEU A 238 -11.18 -1.59 -1.68
C LEU A 238 -10.96 -1.30 -0.19
N ASN A 239 -11.55 -2.11 0.67
CA ASN A 239 -11.38 -2.01 2.12
C ASN A 239 -9.92 -2.21 2.54
N ALA A 240 -9.22 -3.19 1.95
CA ALA A 240 -7.82 -3.45 2.23
C ALA A 240 -6.90 -2.29 1.85
N ILE A 241 -7.25 -1.49 0.84
CA ILE A 241 -6.50 -0.29 0.42
C ILE A 241 -6.87 0.91 1.29
N VAL A 242 -8.16 1.19 1.47
CA VAL A 242 -8.62 2.40 2.17
C VAL A 242 -8.29 2.38 3.66
N HIS A 243 -8.36 1.20 4.30
CA HIS A 243 -8.13 1.06 5.75
C HIS A 243 -6.72 0.63 6.13
N ARG A 244 -5.82 0.44 5.15
CA ARG A 244 -4.42 0.07 5.42
C ARG A 244 -3.69 1.15 6.22
N GLU A 245 -2.80 0.71 7.14
CA GLU A 245 -1.80 1.56 7.78
C GLU A 245 -0.59 1.74 6.88
N TYR A 246 -0.50 2.90 6.23
CA TYR A 246 0.57 3.20 5.28
C TYR A 246 1.88 3.68 5.95
N ALA A 247 1.89 3.91 7.25
CA ALA A 247 3.13 4.11 7.99
C ALA A 247 3.98 2.83 8.03
N PHE A 248 3.37 1.65 7.86
CA PHE A 248 4.07 0.38 7.72
C PHE A 248 4.54 0.16 6.29
N SER A 249 5.82 -0.18 6.14
CA SER A 249 6.46 -0.39 4.83
C SER A 249 6.16 -1.75 4.19
N GLY A 250 5.59 -2.72 4.92
CA GLY A 250 5.23 -4.05 4.39
C GLY A 250 4.16 -3.98 3.29
N SER A 251 3.97 -5.06 2.53
CA SER A 251 2.96 -5.13 1.47
C SER A 251 1.61 -5.61 2.00
N THR A 252 0.52 -5.24 1.34
CA THR A 252 -0.75 -5.96 1.45
C THR A 252 -0.58 -7.34 0.81
N ILE A 253 -1.10 -8.38 1.42
CA ILE A 253 -0.94 -9.76 0.96
C ILE A 253 -2.29 -10.27 0.45
N VAL A 254 -2.28 -10.85 -0.74
CA VAL A 254 -3.43 -11.53 -1.33
C VAL A 254 -3.02 -12.96 -1.65
N ASN A 255 -3.60 -13.92 -0.95
CA ASN A 255 -3.31 -15.33 -1.10
C ASN A 255 -4.54 -16.05 -1.65
N LEU A 256 -4.39 -16.72 -2.78
CA LEU A 256 -5.40 -17.57 -3.37
C LEU A 256 -5.04 -19.03 -3.13
N TYR A 257 -5.92 -19.73 -2.45
CA TYR A 257 -5.84 -21.18 -2.21
C TYR A 257 -6.92 -21.90 -3.01
N LEU A 258 -6.93 -23.21 -2.94
CA LEU A 258 -7.95 -24.03 -3.58
C LEU A 258 -9.35 -23.76 -3.00
N ASP A 259 -9.42 -23.54 -1.69
CA ASP A 259 -10.65 -23.42 -0.91
C ASP A 259 -11.04 -22.00 -0.52
N ARG A 260 -10.15 -21.01 -0.69
CA ARG A 260 -10.38 -19.64 -0.24
C ARG A 260 -9.45 -18.61 -0.87
N LEU A 261 -9.88 -17.36 -0.84
CA LEU A 261 -9.09 -16.16 -1.08
C LEU A 261 -8.88 -15.41 0.24
N GLU A 262 -7.65 -15.13 0.62
CA GLU A 262 -7.31 -14.31 1.79
C GLU A 262 -6.75 -12.97 1.35
N ILE A 263 -7.27 -11.88 1.94
CA ILE A 263 -6.75 -10.52 1.75
C ILE A 263 -6.34 -10.00 3.12
N ILE A 264 -5.04 -9.69 3.29
CA ILE A 264 -4.45 -9.27 4.56
C ILE A 264 -3.88 -7.87 4.36
N SER A 265 -4.46 -6.88 5.01
CA SER A 265 -3.95 -5.52 5.06
C SER A 265 -3.22 -5.24 6.38
N LEU A 266 -2.17 -4.41 6.30
CA LEU A 266 -1.46 -3.95 7.49
C LEU A 266 -2.27 -2.89 8.23
N GLY A 267 -2.20 -2.94 9.55
CA GLY A 267 -3.04 -2.15 10.44
C GLY A 267 -4.35 -2.87 10.75
N GLY A 268 -4.63 -3.09 12.05
CA GLY A 268 -5.93 -3.55 12.52
C GLY A 268 -7.01 -2.47 12.37
N LEU A 269 -8.15 -2.63 13.00
CA LEU A 269 -9.16 -1.58 13.09
C LEU A 269 -8.59 -0.34 13.79
N VAL A 270 -9.11 0.84 13.47
CA VAL A 270 -8.71 2.09 14.15
C VAL A 270 -9.03 2.02 15.64
N SER A 271 -8.27 2.76 16.44
CA SER A 271 -8.45 2.77 17.91
C SER A 271 -9.90 3.10 18.29
N GLY A 272 -10.46 2.31 19.19
CA GLY A 272 -11.86 2.44 19.63
C GLY A 272 -12.89 1.74 18.76
N MET A 273 -12.50 1.15 17.63
CA MET A 273 -13.39 0.37 16.75
C MET A 273 -13.23 -1.13 17.03
N SER A 274 -14.32 -1.82 17.36
CA SER A 274 -14.34 -3.29 17.44
C SER A 274 -14.81 -3.93 16.15
N LEU A 275 -14.52 -5.23 15.99
CA LEU A 275 -14.98 -5.98 14.82
C LEU A 275 -16.52 -6.07 14.80
N GLU A 276 -17.12 -6.23 15.97
CA GLU A 276 -18.60 -6.29 16.11
C GLU A 276 -19.22 -4.96 15.65
N ALA A 277 -18.64 -3.81 16.06
CA ALA A 277 -19.12 -2.50 15.63
C ALA A 277 -19.00 -2.33 14.11
N ALA A 278 -17.88 -2.77 13.53
CA ALA A 278 -17.68 -2.74 12.07
C ALA A 278 -18.68 -3.64 11.33
N MET A 279 -19.02 -4.81 11.88
CA MET A 279 -20.05 -5.71 11.34
C MET A 279 -21.46 -5.11 11.44
N LEU A 280 -21.73 -4.24 12.42
CA LEU A 280 -22.97 -3.47 12.52
C LEU A 280 -23.05 -2.29 11.54
N GLY A 281 -21.96 -2.01 10.78
CA GLY A 281 -21.89 -0.92 9.82
C GLY A 281 -21.22 0.35 10.34
N ALA A 282 -20.63 0.35 11.55
CA ALA A 282 -19.77 1.45 11.97
C ALA A 282 -18.55 1.51 11.07
N SER A 283 -18.25 2.69 10.52
CA SER A 283 -17.14 2.88 9.61
C SER A 283 -16.36 4.13 9.96
N GLN A 284 -15.06 3.96 10.16
CA GLN A 284 -14.11 5.05 10.31
C GLN A 284 -12.89 4.76 9.43
N PRO A 285 -12.76 5.42 8.28
CA PRO A 285 -11.62 5.20 7.41
C PRO A 285 -10.33 5.70 8.09
N ARG A 286 -9.27 4.90 8.01
CA ARG A 286 -7.94 5.29 8.48
C ARG A 286 -7.35 6.40 7.61
N ASN A 287 -7.60 6.34 6.32
CA ASN A 287 -7.13 7.29 5.31
C ASN A 287 -8.33 8.04 4.73
N GLU A 288 -8.75 9.09 5.43
CA GLU A 288 -9.98 9.85 5.12
C GLU A 288 -9.93 10.54 3.75
N LYS A 289 -8.75 11.06 3.36
CA LYS A 289 -8.60 11.73 2.05
C LYS A 289 -8.59 10.74 0.91
N LEU A 290 -7.94 9.58 1.10
CA LEU A 290 -7.97 8.48 0.14
C LEU A 290 -9.41 7.96 -0.01
N ALA A 291 -10.12 7.76 1.09
CA ALA A 291 -11.54 7.37 1.08
C ALA A 291 -12.40 8.41 0.34
N SER A 292 -12.20 9.71 0.63
CA SER A 292 -12.91 10.79 -0.06
C SER A 292 -12.64 10.82 -1.57
N LEU A 293 -11.40 10.58 -1.99
CA LEU A 293 -11.05 10.47 -3.40
C LEU A 293 -11.77 9.27 -4.05
N PHE A 294 -11.71 8.09 -3.44
CA PHE A 294 -12.37 6.88 -3.94
C PHE A 294 -13.89 7.04 -4.01
N TYR A 295 -14.50 7.72 -3.02
CA TYR A 295 -15.92 8.06 -3.04
C TYR A 295 -16.28 8.97 -4.23
N ARG A 296 -15.52 10.05 -4.45
CA ARG A 296 -15.71 10.96 -5.61
C ARG A 296 -15.58 10.24 -6.95
N MET A 297 -14.71 9.24 -7.01
CA MET A 297 -14.52 8.41 -8.19
C MET A 297 -15.56 7.28 -8.29
N LYS A 298 -16.55 7.22 -7.40
CA LYS A 298 -17.59 6.18 -7.33
C LYS A 298 -17.02 4.76 -7.19
N LEU A 299 -15.87 4.64 -6.55
CA LEU A 299 -15.25 3.35 -6.24
C LEU A 299 -15.78 2.77 -4.93
N ILE A 300 -16.11 3.59 -3.95
CA ILE A 300 -16.65 3.18 -2.66
C ILE A 300 -17.92 3.95 -2.32
N GLU A 301 -18.69 3.41 -1.39
CA GLU A 301 -19.81 4.10 -0.73
C GLU A 301 -19.39 4.55 0.68
N ALA A 302 -19.97 5.63 1.18
CA ALA A 302 -19.57 6.23 2.47
C ALA A 302 -20.53 5.88 3.62
N TYR A 303 -21.19 4.71 3.56
CA TYR A 303 -22.26 4.35 4.50
C TYR A 303 -21.95 3.15 5.40
N GLY A 304 -20.70 2.68 5.46
CA GLY A 304 -20.30 1.54 6.28
C GLY A 304 -20.88 0.18 5.83
N THR A 305 -21.31 0.08 4.58
CA THR A 305 -22.00 -1.10 4.03
C THR A 305 -21.05 -2.20 3.57
N GLY A 306 -19.72 -1.99 3.57
CA GLY A 306 -18.74 -2.87 2.94
C GLY A 306 -18.76 -4.29 3.46
N ILE A 307 -18.63 -4.50 4.77
CA ILE A 307 -18.68 -5.84 5.39
C ILE A 307 -20.04 -6.50 5.14
N SER A 308 -21.14 -5.76 5.32
CA SER A 308 -22.49 -6.26 5.09
C SER A 308 -22.71 -6.67 3.63
N LYS A 309 -22.15 -5.97 2.66
CA LYS A 309 -22.17 -6.34 1.24
C LYS A 309 -21.43 -7.66 1.00
N ILE A 310 -20.21 -7.79 1.54
CA ILE A 310 -19.45 -9.05 1.44
C ILE A 310 -20.28 -10.22 1.97
N ILE A 311 -20.88 -10.09 3.17
CA ILE A 311 -21.72 -11.13 3.77
C ILE A 311 -22.94 -11.42 2.89
N SER A 312 -23.58 -10.39 2.34
CA SER A 312 -24.77 -10.53 1.49
C SER A 312 -24.48 -11.30 0.20
N CYS A 313 -23.26 -11.17 -0.37
CA CYS A 313 -22.84 -11.94 -1.56
C CYS A 313 -22.78 -13.46 -1.30
N TYR A 314 -22.65 -13.89 -0.05
CA TYR A 314 -22.62 -15.30 0.35
C TYR A 314 -23.94 -15.77 0.95
N LYS A 315 -24.99 -14.94 0.91
CA LYS A 315 -26.31 -15.33 1.43
C LYS A 315 -26.86 -16.52 0.66
N GLY A 316 -27.20 -17.57 1.38
CA GLY A 316 -27.73 -18.85 0.79
C GLY A 316 -26.62 -19.83 0.40
N GLN A 317 -25.36 -19.45 0.45
CA GLN A 317 -24.23 -20.36 0.25
C GLN A 317 -23.95 -21.17 1.53
N HIS A 318 -23.43 -22.39 1.38
CA HIS A 318 -23.05 -23.27 2.50
C HIS A 318 -21.82 -22.81 3.25
N VAL A 319 -21.06 -21.88 2.67
CA VAL A 319 -19.86 -21.25 3.26
C VAL A 319 -20.09 -19.76 3.48
N GLN A 320 -19.41 -19.18 4.48
CA GLN A 320 -19.56 -17.78 4.82
C GLN A 320 -18.18 -17.10 4.94
N PRO A 321 -18.06 -15.80 4.56
CA PRO A 321 -16.84 -15.06 4.70
C PRO A 321 -16.46 -14.90 6.18
N LYS A 322 -15.14 -14.80 6.47
CA LYS A 322 -14.63 -14.56 7.80
C LYS A 322 -13.78 -13.29 7.83
N PHE A 323 -13.87 -12.60 8.94
CA PHE A 323 -13.12 -11.36 9.21
C PHE A 323 -12.32 -11.56 10.48
N GLU A 324 -11.03 -11.24 10.44
CA GLU A 324 -10.14 -11.38 11.58
C GLU A 324 -9.40 -10.07 11.79
N ASN A 325 -9.52 -9.54 12.99
CA ASN A 325 -8.81 -8.35 13.43
C ASN A 325 -7.83 -8.74 14.52
N VAL A 326 -6.54 -8.51 14.26
CA VAL A 326 -5.46 -8.66 15.22
C VAL A 326 -4.66 -7.37 15.29
N GLU A 327 -3.84 -7.22 16.33
CA GLU A 327 -2.94 -6.08 16.42
C GLU A 327 -2.00 -6.06 15.20
N GLY A 328 -2.02 -4.95 14.46
CA GLY A 328 -1.18 -4.75 13.28
C GLY A 328 -1.69 -5.36 11.96
N ALA A 329 -2.81 -6.09 11.93
CA ALA A 329 -3.34 -6.65 10.70
C ALA A 329 -4.86 -6.87 10.72
N PHE A 330 -5.48 -6.71 9.55
CA PHE A 330 -6.86 -7.10 9.30
C PHE A 330 -6.91 -8.10 8.14
N ARG A 331 -7.60 -9.23 8.32
CA ARG A 331 -7.73 -10.28 7.31
C ARG A 331 -9.19 -10.52 6.94
N VAL A 332 -9.45 -10.52 5.64
CA VAL A 332 -10.72 -10.97 5.04
C VAL A 332 -10.47 -12.32 4.39
N ILE A 333 -11.30 -13.29 4.70
CA ILE A 333 -11.28 -14.63 4.12
C ILE A 333 -12.58 -14.82 3.35
N LEU A 334 -12.48 -14.94 2.05
CA LEU A 334 -13.57 -15.25 1.14
C LEU A 334 -13.47 -16.74 0.77
N PRO A 335 -14.36 -17.62 1.24
CA PRO A 335 -14.32 -19.03 0.85
C PRO A 335 -14.72 -19.20 -0.61
N ASN A 336 -14.12 -20.19 -1.27
CA ASN A 336 -14.59 -20.66 -2.57
C ASN A 336 -15.95 -21.36 -2.38
N ILE A 337 -16.99 -20.88 -3.06
CA ILE A 337 -18.35 -21.45 -2.91
C ILE A 337 -18.47 -22.87 -3.45
N HIS A 338 -17.52 -23.31 -4.27
CA HIS A 338 -17.45 -24.66 -4.83
C HIS A 338 -16.41 -25.57 -4.14
N ALA A 339 -15.77 -25.10 -3.07
CA ALA A 339 -14.63 -25.79 -2.43
C ALA A 339 -14.95 -27.20 -1.93
N GLN A 340 -16.18 -27.46 -1.47
CA GLN A 340 -16.54 -28.81 -1.00
C GLN A 340 -16.46 -29.86 -2.11
N GLU A 341 -16.76 -29.49 -3.35
CA GLU A 341 -16.65 -30.39 -4.48
C GLU A 341 -15.18 -30.62 -4.88
N ILE A 342 -14.33 -29.59 -4.72
CA ILE A 342 -12.92 -29.64 -5.04
C ILE A 342 -12.15 -30.44 -3.97
N SER A 343 -12.43 -30.21 -2.68
CA SER A 343 -11.71 -30.87 -1.57
C SER A 343 -11.95 -32.37 -1.48
N VAL A 344 -13.17 -32.85 -1.77
CA VAL A 344 -13.49 -34.29 -1.76
C VAL A 344 -12.76 -35.02 -2.89
N GLU A 345 -12.62 -34.40 -4.06
CA GLU A 345 -11.91 -35.00 -5.18
C GLU A 345 -10.39 -34.98 -5.02
N GLU A 346 -9.79 -33.93 -4.44
CA GLU A 346 -8.36 -33.84 -4.26
C GLU A 346 -7.87 -34.53 -2.98
N GLU A 347 -8.61 -34.48 -1.88
CA GLU A 347 -8.28 -35.26 -0.67
C GLU A 347 -8.18 -36.76 -0.96
N LYS A 348 -9.00 -37.27 -1.86
CA LYS A 348 -8.97 -38.66 -2.32
C LYS A 348 -7.61 -39.04 -2.94
N TYR A 349 -6.96 -38.11 -3.64
CA TYR A 349 -5.69 -38.34 -4.33
C TYR A 349 -4.47 -37.85 -3.55
N LEU A 350 -4.66 -37.06 -2.49
CA LEU A 350 -3.57 -36.47 -1.71
C LEU A 350 -2.56 -37.51 -1.17
N PRO A 351 -2.97 -38.66 -0.62
CA PRO A 351 -2.04 -39.68 -0.19
C PRO A 351 -1.16 -40.24 -1.32
N ILE A 352 -1.74 -40.33 -2.54
CA ILE A 352 -1.00 -40.82 -3.72
C ILE A 352 -0.04 -39.75 -4.24
N LEU A 353 -0.47 -38.48 -4.28
CA LEU A 353 0.39 -37.36 -4.71
C LEU A 353 1.57 -37.14 -3.79
N LYS A 354 1.43 -37.38 -2.47
CA LYS A 354 2.51 -37.34 -1.49
C LYS A 354 3.58 -38.41 -1.71
N LEU A 355 3.26 -39.52 -2.37
CA LEU A 355 4.28 -40.54 -2.72
C LEU A 355 5.33 -39.97 -3.70
N PHE A 356 4.89 -39.06 -4.62
CA PHE A 356 5.77 -38.45 -5.60
C PHE A 356 6.74 -37.42 -5.00
N GLU A 357 6.52 -36.97 -3.76
CA GLU A 357 7.50 -36.16 -3.02
C GLU A 357 8.74 -36.99 -2.62
N LYS A 358 8.56 -38.30 -2.46
CA LYS A 358 9.60 -39.22 -2.01
C LYS A 358 10.21 -40.04 -3.14
N GLN A 359 9.49 -40.22 -4.24
CA GLN A 359 9.90 -41.08 -5.37
C GLN A 359 9.37 -40.53 -6.70
N LYS A 360 10.19 -40.61 -7.76
CA LYS A 360 9.83 -40.11 -9.08
C LYS A 360 8.74 -40.90 -9.80
N GLU A 361 8.61 -42.20 -9.46
CA GLU A 361 7.70 -43.16 -10.07
C GLU A 361 7.02 -43.96 -8.98
N ILE A 362 5.74 -44.24 -9.12
CA ILE A 362 4.95 -45.06 -8.20
C ILE A 362 4.38 -46.29 -8.91
N THR A 363 4.11 -47.32 -8.16
CA THR A 363 3.44 -48.53 -8.63
C THR A 363 2.01 -48.62 -8.09
N ARG A 364 1.23 -49.56 -8.59
CA ARG A 364 -0.08 -49.88 -8.02
C ARG A 364 0.02 -50.27 -6.54
N ASN A 365 1.05 -51.06 -6.15
CA ASN A 365 1.24 -51.53 -4.77
C ASN A 365 1.49 -50.33 -3.84
N ASP A 366 2.26 -49.32 -4.28
CA ASP A 366 2.49 -48.09 -3.49
C ASP A 366 1.18 -47.36 -3.22
N VAL A 367 0.23 -47.40 -4.16
CA VAL A 367 -1.11 -46.81 -4.01
C VAL A 367 -2.02 -47.64 -3.09
N GLU A 368 -1.94 -49.00 -3.18
CA GLU A 368 -2.62 -49.90 -2.26
C GLU A 368 -2.19 -49.64 -0.81
N ASP A 369 -0.90 -49.51 -0.60
CA ASP A 369 -0.31 -49.25 0.73
C ASP A 369 -0.64 -47.84 1.24
N ALA A 370 -0.56 -46.79 0.38
CA ALA A 370 -0.83 -45.42 0.76
C ALA A 370 -2.30 -45.17 1.11
N LEU A 371 -3.23 -45.87 0.45
CA LEU A 371 -4.64 -45.72 0.69
C LEU A 371 -5.23 -46.78 1.65
N GLY A 372 -4.47 -47.82 1.97
CA GLY A 372 -4.98 -48.94 2.74
C GLY A 372 -6.11 -49.71 2.07
N VAL A 373 -6.09 -49.82 0.74
CA VAL A 373 -7.18 -50.37 -0.07
C VAL A 373 -6.75 -51.59 -0.89
N GLY A 374 -7.72 -52.41 -1.31
CA GLY A 374 -7.45 -53.55 -2.19
C GLY A 374 -7.19 -53.14 -3.66
N THR A 375 -6.60 -54.08 -4.42
CA THR A 375 -6.17 -53.91 -5.81
C THR A 375 -7.17 -53.25 -6.73
N THR A 376 -8.46 -53.66 -6.65
CA THR A 376 -9.52 -53.16 -7.52
C THR A 376 -9.75 -51.65 -7.29
N HIS A 377 -9.73 -51.21 -6.05
CA HIS A 377 -9.93 -49.80 -5.68
C HIS A 377 -8.73 -48.94 -6.13
N ALA A 378 -7.50 -49.39 -5.86
CA ALA A 378 -6.28 -48.71 -6.29
C ALA A 378 -6.20 -48.59 -7.82
N VAL A 379 -6.59 -49.61 -8.59
CA VAL A 379 -6.65 -49.53 -10.07
C VAL A 379 -7.67 -48.53 -10.56
N ASN A 380 -8.84 -48.50 -9.94
CA ASN A 380 -9.90 -47.53 -10.31
C ASN A 380 -9.47 -46.09 -10.01
N THR A 381 -8.87 -45.86 -8.83
CA THR A 381 -8.31 -44.55 -8.45
C THR A 381 -7.23 -44.08 -9.43
N LEU A 382 -6.29 -44.97 -9.80
CA LEU A 382 -5.27 -44.65 -10.81
C LEU A 382 -5.86 -44.37 -12.18
N LYS A 383 -6.93 -45.07 -12.61
CA LYS A 383 -7.63 -44.76 -13.85
C LYS A 383 -8.31 -43.39 -13.82
N GLU A 384 -8.92 -43.04 -12.70
CA GLU A 384 -9.51 -41.69 -12.51
C GLU A 384 -8.44 -40.61 -12.58
N MET A 385 -7.29 -40.79 -11.90
CA MET A 385 -6.16 -39.85 -11.95
C MET A 385 -5.57 -39.71 -13.37
N LEU A 386 -5.53 -40.80 -14.13
CA LEU A 386 -5.12 -40.77 -15.55
C LEU A 386 -6.12 -39.98 -16.41
N SER A 387 -7.44 -40.21 -16.22
CA SER A 387 -8.48 -39.51 -16.95
C SER A 387 -8.50 -38.00 -16.65
N LYS A 388 -8.17 -37.63 -15.43
CA LYS A 388 -8.00 -36.23 -14.98
C LYS A 388 -6.63 -35.62 -15.30
N ASN A 389 -5.77 -36.34 -16.03
CA ASN A 389 -4.41 -35.87 -16.38
C ASN A 389 -3.50 -35.52 -15.19
N LEU A 390 -3.77 -36.03 -13.99
CA LEU A 390 -2.92 -35.81 -12.80
C LEU A 390 -1.63 -36.61 -12.86
N ILE A 391 -1.68 -37.82 -13.49
CA ILE A 391 -0.53 -38.72 -13.65
C ILE A 391 -0.48 -39.25 -15.09
N LYS A 392 0.70 -39.79 -15.46
CA LYS A 392 0.92 -40.53 -16.72
C LYS A 392 1.34 -41.95 -16.42
N LYS A 393 0.86 -42.89 -17.24
CA LYS A 393 1.26 -44.29 -17.22
C LYS A 393 2.52 -44.47 -18.06
N VAL A 394 3.53 -45.11 -17.51
CA VAL A 394 4.80 -45.49 -18.16
C VAL A 394 4.97 -46.97 -18.07
N GLY A 395 5.40 -47.63 -19.14
CA GLY A 395 5.56 -49.08 -19.23
C GLY A 395 4.25 -49.86 -19.41
N SER A 396 4.35 -51.20 -19.42
CA SER A 396 3.24 -52.13 -19.61
C SER A 396 3.39 -53.41 -18.77
N GLY A 397 2.28 -54.06 -18.50
CA GLY A 397 2.23 -55.30 -17.74
C GLY A 397 2.80 -55.14 -16.33
N ARG A 398 3.70 -56.04 -15.93
CA ARG A 398 4.33 -56.01 -14.58
C ARG A 398 5.29 -54.83 -14.37
N LEU A 399 5.71 -54.14 -15.42
CA LEU A 399 6.58 -52.98 -15.39
C LEU A 399 5.85 -51.66 -15.41
N THR A 400 4.54 -51.68 -15.25
CA THR A 400 3.73 -50.43 -15.22
C THR A 400 4.14 -49.56 -14.04
N ARG A 401 4.44 -48.28 -14.35
CA ARG A 401 4.74 -47.23 -13.39
C ARG A 401 3.85 -46.01 -13.70
N TYR A 402 3.73 -45.14 -12.75
CA TYR A 402 3.00 -43.89 -12.88
C TYR A 402 3.92 -42.75 -12.47
N VAL A 403 3.87 -41.64 -13.20
CA VAL A 403 4.64 -40.42 -12.95
C VAL A 403 3.69 -39.21 -12.90
N VAL A 404 4.05 -38.19 -12.16
CA VAL A 404 3.31 -36.91 -12.20
C VAL A 404 3.49 -36.29 -13.58
N LYS A 405 2.47 -35.62 -14.07
CA LYS A 405 2.51 -34.97 -15.39
C LYS A 405 3.17 -33.61 -15.32
#